data_c76f184f6f8100d46d3e46718600f61d
#
_entry.id   c76f184f6f8100d46d3e46718600f61d
#
_cell.length_a   1.000
_cell.length_b   1.000
_cell.length_c   1.000
_cell.angle_alpha   90.00
_cell.angle_beta   90.00
_cell.angle_gamma   90.00
#
_symmetry.space_group_name_H-M   'P 1'
#
loop_
_entity.id
_entity.type
_entity.pdbx_description
1 polymer ?
#
loop_
_entity_poly.entity_id
_entity_poly.type
_entity_poly.pdbx_seq_one_letter_code
_entity_poly.pdbx_strand_id
1 'polypeptide(L)'
;ISAVMTHRMAKPKIGYIPAGSTNDFAKSLGIPKDMVKAAKLISNDNSFLCDVGVMNERFFNYVAAFGAFTDVSYKTPQSMKNVLGHQAYIVESLKSLSKIKAYNMKVTCNDITITGNYIYGMVANSKSVGGMKGITGKNILLDDGLFEVILVREAKNPLELQQIVAGLFSEHQDSPMVDRFKASKVIFESDKSISWTLDGEYADDHQLVEIDVCPKAINIIKG
;
A
#
# COMPACT_ATOMS: atom_id res chain seq x y z
N ILE A 1 -7.80 13.20 -5.96
CA ILE A 1 -8.55 12.06 -6.51
C ILE A 1 -10.01 12.14 -6.09
N SER A 2 -10.34 12.29 -4.80
CA SER A 2 -11.72 12.33 -4.31
C SER A 2 -12.63 13.29 -5.08
N ALA A 3 -12.17 14.51 -5.37
CA ALA A 3 -12.93 15.48 -6.16
C ALA A 3 -13.27 14.97 -7.58
N VAL A 4 -12.32 14.29 -8.23
CA VAL A 4 -12.53 13.70 -9.57
C VAL A 4 -13.51 12.53 -9.52
N MET A 5 -13.39 11.70 -8.48
CA MET A 5 -14.27 10.53 -8.30
C MET A 5 -15.71 10.92 -7.95
N THR A 6 -15.91 12.00 -7.20
CA THR A 6 -17.23 12.49 -6.82
C THR A 6 -17.96 13.15 -8.01
N HIS A 7 -17.23 13.84 -8.87
CA HIS A 7 -17.79 14.53 -10.04
C HIS A 7 -17.70 13.67 -11.32
N ARG A 8 -18.53 12.65 -11.40
CA ARG A 8 -18.50 11.57 -12.43
C ARG A 8 -18.65 12.01 -13.90
N MET A 9 -18.85 13.29 -14.19
CA MET A 9 -19.21 13.77 -15.53
C MET A 9 -18.06 13.89 -16.53
N ALA A 10 -16.81 13.94 -16.10
CA ALA A 10 -15.64 13.96 -16.97
C ALA A 10 -14.47 13.25 -16.28
N LYS A 11 -13.68 12.50 -17.06
CA LYS A 11 -12.39 11.97 -16.59
C LYS A 11 -11.28 12.94 -17.07
N PRO A 12 -11.02 14.04 -16.34
CA PRO A 12 -9.97 14.97 -16.75
C PRO A 12 -8.62 14.25 -16.74
N LYS A 13 -7.73 14.65 -17.63
CA LYS A 13 -6.35 14.18 -17.59
C LYS A 13 -5.65 14.81 -16.39
N ILE A 14 -5.09 13.96 -15.52
CA ILE A 14 -4.41 14.39 -14.29
C ILE A 14 -2.91 14.38 -14.54
N GLY A 15 -2.28 15.54 -14.46
CA GLY A 15 -0.83 15.68 -14.41
C GLY A 15 -0.35 15.55 -12.97
N TYR A 16 0.70 14.76 -12.75
CA TYR A 16 1.27 14.54 -11.42
C TYR A 16 2.73 14.97 -11.34
N ILE A 17 3.03 15.92 -10.45
CA ILE A 17 4.39 16.37 -10.15
C ILE A 17 4.78 15.86 -8.76
N PRO A 18 5.78 14.95 -8.64
CA PRO A 18 6.15 14.36 -7.37
C PRO A 18 6.93 15.35 -6.49
N ALA A 19 6.37 15.73 -5.34
CA ALA A 19 6.97 16.61 -4.36
C ALA A 19 7.22 15.93 -2.99
N GLY A 20 6.84 14.69 -2.84
CA GLY A 20 7.01 13.90 -1.62
C GLY A 20 8.42 13.31 -1.45
N SER A 21 8.65 12.64 -0.31
CA SER A 21 9.93 12.02 0.01
C SER A 21 10.21 10.73 -0.79
N THR A 22 9.25 9.82 -0.86
CA THR A 22 9.39 8.51 -1.52
C THR A 22 8.90 8.52 -2.95
N ASN A 23 7.76 9.17 -3.20
CA ASN A 23 7.11 9.30 -4.51
C ASN A 23 6.88 7.94 -5.21
N ASP A 24 6.41 6.94 -4.46
CA ASP A 24 6.29 5.56 -4.96
C ASP A 24 5.24 5.44 -6.06
N PHE A 25 4.11 6.16 -5.94
CA PHE A 25 3.10 6.18 -6.97
C PHE A 25 3.62 6.82 -8.27
N ALA A 26 4.38 7.93 -8.19
CA ALA A 26 5.04 8.51 -9.36
C ALA A 26 6.02 7.54 -10.03
N LYS A 27 6.80 6.79 -9.23
CA LYS A 27 7.70 5.76 -9.76
C LYS A 27 6.94 4.65 -10.48
N SER A 28 5.79 4.25 -9.95
CA SER A 28 4.93 3.23 -10.57
C SER A 28 4.38 3.69 -11.91
N LEU A 29 4.13 5.00 -12.07
CA LEU A 29 3.71 5.65 -13.30
C LEU A 29 4.88 5.99 -14.27
N GLY A 30 6.13 5.71 -13.90
CA GLY A 30 7.29 6.09 -14.70
C GLY A 30 7.61 7.58 -14.69
N ILE A 31 7.01 8.36 -13.77
CA ILE A 31 7.21 9.81 -13.67
C ILE A 31 8.56 10.09 -13.00
N PRO A 32 9.42 10.93 -13.59
CA PRO A 32 10.71 11.26 -13.01
C PRO A 32 10.59 12.04 -11.69
N LYS A 33 11.54 11.82 -10.77
CA LYS A 33 11.57 12.54 -9.48
C LYS A 33 11.86 14.04 -9.66
N ASP A 34 12.55 14.42 -10.73
CA ASP A 34 12.81 15.82 -11.08
C ASP A 34 11.50 16.50 -11.49
N MET A 35 11.09 17.50 -10.72
CA MET A 35 9.81 18.19 -10.91
C MET A 35 9.70 18.91 -12.26
N VAL A 36 10.81 19.45 -12.81
CA VAL A 36 10.80 20.11 -14.11
C VAL A 36 10.61 19.09 -15.24
N LYS A 37 11.29 17.94 -15.15
CA LYS A 37 11.08 16.84 -16.11
C LYS A 37 9.67 16.27 -16.00
N ALA A 38 9.13 16.13 -14.79
CA ALA A 38 7.75 15.69 -14.57
C ALA A 38 6.74 16.68 -15.16
N ALA A 39 6.94 17.99 -14.98
CA ALA A 39 6.10 19.02 -15.57
C ALA A 39 6.12 18.99 -17.12
N LYS A 40 7.31 18.80 -17.72
CA LYS A 40 7.45 18.64 -19.17
C LYS A 40 6.72 17.39 -19.71
N LEU A 41 6.66 16.33 -18.91
CA LEU A 41 5.95 15.10 -19.27
C LEU A 41 4.44 15.34 -19.45
N ILE A 42 3.86 16.26 -18.69
CA ILE A 42 2.44 16.61 -18.78
C ILE A 42 2.09 17.13 -20.20
N SER A 43 3.03 17.81 -20.85
CA SER A 43 2.85 18.30 -22.22
C SER A 43 2.81 17.20 -23.29
N ASN A 44 3.34 16.01 -23.01
CA ASN A 44 3.40 14.90 -23.97
C ASN A 44 2.06 14.17 -24.14
N ASP A 45 1.09 14.46 -23.29
CA ASP A 45 -0.26 13.92 -23.32
C ASP A 45 -0.36 12.37 -23.33
N ASN A 46 0.70 11.69 -22.86
CA ASN A 46 0.72 10.23 -22.71
C ASN A 46 -0.02 9.82 -21.43
N SER A 47 -1.33 9.68 -21.52
CA SER A 47 -2.17 9.32 -20.38
C SER A 47 -2.71 7.89 -20.49
N PHE A 48 -3.03 7.30 -19.33
CA PHE A 48 -3.70 6.02 -19.27
C PHE A 48 -4.77 6.00 -18.16
N LEU A 49 -5.71 5.08 -18.28
CA LEU A 49 -6.75 4.89 -17.29
C LEU A 49 -6.20 4.04 -16.16
N CYS A 50 -6.21 4.58 -14.94
CA CYS A 50 -5.70 3.95 -13.74
C CYS A 50 -6.86 3.56 -12.80
N ASP A 51 -6.69 2.47 -12.09
CA ASP A 51 -7.63 2.02 -11.06
C ASP A 51 -7.53 2.89 -9.82
N VAL A 52 -8.64 2.99 -9.09
CA VAL A 52 -8.74 3.72 -7.82
C VAL A 52 -9.39 2.80 -6.79
N GLY A 53 -8.85 2.76 -5.59
CA GLY A 53 -9.44 2.05 -4.47
C GLY A 53 -10.49 2.89 -3.74
N VAL A 54 -11.49 2.21 -3.19
CA VAL A 54 -12.47 2.77 -2.26
C VAL A 54 -12.44 1.97 -0.98
N MET A 55 -12.09 2.59 0.13
CA MET A 55 -12.19 2.01 1.47
C MET A 55 -13.41 2.62 2.17
N ASN A 56 -14.42 1.81 2.42
CA ASN A 56 -15.74 2.27 2.86
C ASN A 56 -16.28 3.33 1.88
N GLU A 57 -16.15 4.61 2.16
CA GLU A 57 -16.57 5.71 1.27
C GLU A 57 -15.42 6.62 0.82
N ARG A 58 -14.17 6.28 1.18
CA ARG A 58 -12.99 7.12 0.94
C ARG A 58 -12.13 6.56 -0.18
N PHE A 59 -11.77 7.42 -1.13
CA PHE A 59 -10.94 7.05 -2.27
C PHE A 59 -9.44 7.11 -1.94
N PHE A 60 -8.70 6.16 -2.50
CA PHE A 60 -7.23 6.16 -2.47
C PHE A 60 -6.68 5.63 -3.81
N ASN A 61 -5.48 5.99 -4.15
CA ASN A 61 -4.87 5.60 -5.43
C ASN A 61 -3.53 4.85 -5.28
N TYR A 62 -3.01 4.80 -4.08
CA TYR A 62 -1.70 4.24 -3.81
C TYR A 62 -1.76 3.07 -2.83
N VAL A 63 -2.18 3.31 -1.59
CA VAL A 63 -2.22 2.28 -0.55
C VAL A 63 -3.22 2.58 0.55
N ALA A 64 -3.96 1.56 0.97
CA ALA A 64 -4.65 1.48 2.24
C ALA A 64 -3.88 0.53 3.16
N ALA A 65 -3.61 0.90 4.40
CA ALA A 65 -2.81 0.07 5.31
C ALA A 65 -3.21 0.24 6.78
N PHE A 66 -2.95 -0.81 7.58
CA PHE A 66 -3.11 -0.81 9.02
C PHE A 66 -1.93 -1.45 9.73
N GLY A 67 -1.78 -1.18 11.03
CA GLY A 67 -0.85 -1.85 11.93
C GLY A 67 0.58 -1.31 11.88
N ALA A 68 1.56 -2.18 11.97
CA ALA A 68 2.97 -1.81 11.95
C ALA A 68 3.31 -0.93 10.75
N PHE A 69 4.22 0.01 10.92
CA PHE A 69 4.66 0.97 9.90
C PHE A 69 3.66 2.09 9.56
N THR A 70 2.40 2.02 9.95
CA THR A 70 1.46 3.14 9.78
C THR A 70 1.72 4.23 10.82
N ASP A 71 2.00 3.88 12.07
CA ASP A 71 2.34 4.81 13.16
C ASP A 71 3.75 5.42 13.04
N VAL A 72 4.66 4.74 12.35
CA VAL A 72 6.07 5.15 12.25
C VAL A 72 6.28 6.40 11.41
N SER A 73 5.35 6.71 10.50
CA SER A 73 5.40 7.93 9.69
C SER A 73 5.41 9.21 10.53
N TYR A 74 4.81 9.18 11.72
CA TYR A 74 4.61 10.37 12.56
C TYR A 74 5.62 10.52 13.70
N LYS A 75 6.28 9.43 14.15
CA LYS A 75 7.10 9.45 15.38
C LYS A 75 8.59 9.27 15.18
N THR A 76 9.07 8.95 13.99
CA THR A 76 10.49 8.67 13.76
C THR A 76 11.23 9.90 13.24
N PRO A 77 12.30 10.38 13.94
CA PRO A 77 13.12 11.48 13.46
C PRO A 77 13.73 11.19 12.08
N GLN A 78 13.67 12.15 11.19
CA GLN A 78 14.18 12.08 9.82
C GLN A 78 15.68 11.73 9.75
N SER A 79 16.43 12.01 10.82
CA SER A 79 17.85 11.69 10.96
C SER A 79 18.17 10.19 10.99
N MET A 80 17.27 9.35 11.52
CA MET A 80 17.49 7.89 11.53
C MET A 80 17.26 7.23 10.17
N LYS A 81 16.44 7.82 9.31
CA LYS A 81 16.18 7.32 7.95
C LYS A 81 17.41 7.45 7.03
N ASN A 82 18.31 8.36 7.33
CA ASN A 82 19.47 8.68 6.49
C ASN A 82 20.74 7.89 6.83
N VAL A 83 20.84 7.31 8.03
CA VAL A 83 22.10 6.72 8.53
C VAL A 83 22.24 5.23 8.20
N LEU A 84 21.16 4.46 8.14
CA LEU A 84 21.21 3.00 8.04
C LEU A 84 20.80 2.41 6.68
N GLY A 85 20.41 3.25 5.73
CA GLY A 85 19.80 2.76 4.49
C GLY A 85 18.39 2.16 4.75
N HIS A 86 17.52 2.28 3.76
CA HIS A 86 16.09 1.98 3.92
C HIS A 86 15.80 0.52 4.35
N GLN A 87 16.56 -0.44 3.82
CA GLN A 87 16.38 -1.87 4.14
C GLN A 87 16.85 -2.22 5.55
N ALA A 88 17.99 -1.68 6.01
CA ALA A 88 18.49 -1.91 7.36
C ALA A 88 17.58 -1.33 8.43
N TYR A 89 16.95 -0.18 8.17
CA TYR A 89 15.96 0.42 9.04
C TYR A 89 14.72 -0.47 9.20
N ILE A 90 14.24 -1.07 8.12
CA ILE A 90 13.10 -1.99 8.17
C ILE A 90 13.43 -3.24 8.98
N VAL A 91 14.61 -3.82 8.76
CA VAL A 91 15.09 -4.98 9.55
C VAL A 91 15.21 -4.63 11.03
N GLU A 92 15.70 -3.45 11.38
CA GLU A 92 15.78 -2.99 12.77
C GLU A 92 14.40 -2.73 13.38
N SER A 93 13.49 -2.14 12.60
CA SER A 93 12.07 -1.97 12.99
C SER A 93 11.38 -3.32 13.17
N LEU A 94 11.70 -4.31 12.33
CA LEU A 94 11.20 -5.68 12.46
C LEU A 94 11.69 -6.39 13.74
N LYS A 95 12.88 -6.08 14.26
CA LYS A 95 13.34 -6.60 15.55
C LYS A 95 12.50 -6.11 16.73
N SER A 96 11.81 -5.00 16.57
CA SER A 96 10.84 -4.48 17.56
C SER A 96 9.44 -5.07 17.42
N LEU A 97 9.20 -5.97 16.47
CA LEU A 97 7.88 -6.57 16.18
C LEU A 97 7.27 -7.32 17.37
N SER A 98 8.08 -7.83 18.31
CA SER A 98 7.57 -8.44 19.55
C SER A 98 6.76 -7.48 20.45
N LYS A 99 6.81 -6.17 20.17
CA LYS A 99 6.04 -5.12 20.85
C LYS A 99 4.89 -4.57 20.02
N ILE A 100 4.73 -5.03 18.77
CA ILE A 100 3.69 -4.55 17.88
C ILE A 100 2.39 -5.28 18.21
N LYS A 101 1.33 -4.51 18.34
CA LYS A 101 -0.01 -5.02 18.59
C LYS A 101 -0.48 -5.86 17.40
N ALA A 102 -0.85 -7.10 17.68
CA ALA A 102 -1.51 -7.96 16.72
C ALA A 102 -3.04 -7.79 16.83
N TYR A 103 -3.71 -7.94 15.71
CA TYR A 103 -5.16 -7.86 15.59
C TYR A 103 -5.69 -9.19 15.08
N ASN A 104 -6.65 -9.76 15.81
CA ASN A 104 -7.39 -10.92 15.33
C ASN A 104 -8.33 -10.46 14.23
N MET A 105 -8.17 -11.04 13.04
CA MET A 105 -8.91 -10.61 11.86
C MET A 105 -9.41 -11.80 11.04
N LYS A 106 -10.57 -11.60 10.46
CA LYS A 106 -11.12 -12.37 9.38
C LYS A 106 -11.05 -11.53 8.10
N VAL A 107 -10.43 -12.06 7.07
CA VAL A 107 -10.28 -11.38 5.77
C VAL A 107 -10.97 -12.23 4.71
N THR A 108 -11.93 -11.63 4.03
CA THR A 108 -12.71 -12.28 2.98
C THR A 108 -12.40 -11.63 1.64
N CYS A 109 -11.99 -12.45 0.67
CA CYS A 109 -11.71 -12.03 -0.70
C CYS A 109 -12.33 -13.03 -1.64
N ASN A 110 -13.28 -12.60 -2.47
CA ASN A 110 -14.09 -13.48 -3.29
C ASN A 110 -14.73 -14.59 -2.41
N ASP A 111 -14.51 -15.87 -2.75
CA ASP A 111 -15.02 -17.03 -2.01
C ASP A 111 -14.03 -17.56 -0.95
N ILE A 112 -12.88 -16.89 -0.77
CA ILE A 112 -11.83 -17.30 0.16
C ILE A 112 -11.92 -16.48 1.43
N THR A 113 -11.93 -17.15 2.57
CA THR A 113 -11.86 -16.53 3.90
C THR A 113 -10.62 -17.04 4.62
N ILE A 114 -9.79 -16.13 5.09
CA ILE A 114 -8.63 -16.41 5.93
C ILE A 114 -8.79 -15.73 7.29
N THR A 115 -8.31 -16.39 8.33
CA THR A 115 -8.33 -15.85 9.70
C THR A 115 -6.95 -15.92 10.31
N GLY A 116 -6.62 -14.98 11.17
CA GLY A 116 -5.34 -14.97 11.85
C GLY A 116 -5.10 -13.75 12.70
N ASN A 117 -3.98 -13.74 13.41
CA ASN A 117 -3.46 -12.57 14.09
C ASN A 117 -2.46 -11.87 13.17
N TYR A 118 -2.77 -10.63 12.81
CA TYR A 118 -1.97 -9.84 11.88
C TYR A 118 -1.42 -8.60 12.57
N ILE A 119 -0.14 -8.32 12.34
CA ILE A 119 0.55 -7.13 12.84
C ILE A 119 0.58 -6.00 11.84
N TYR A 120 0.36 -6.32 10.56
CA TYR A 120 0.34 -5.37 9.46
C TYR A 120 -0.50 -5.91 8.30
N GLY A 121 -1.17 -5.01 7.62
CA GLY A 121 -1.83 -5.31 6.35
C GLY A 121 -1.85 -4.11 5.43
N MET A 122 -1.81 -4.37 4.13
CA MET A 122 -1.98 -3.35 3.11
C MET A 122 -2.72 -3.87 1.89
N VAL A 123 -3.42 -2.96 1.24
CA VAL A 123 -4.04 -3.11 -0.08
C VAL A 123 -3.48 -2.00 -0.96
N ALA A 124 -2.77 -2.35 -2.02
CA ALA A 124 -1.98 -1.40 -2.77
C ALA A 124 -2.16 -1.52 -4.28
N ASN A 125 -2.14 -0.38 -4.95
CA ASN A 125 -2.04 -0.25 -6.41
C ASN A 125 -0.71 0.42 -6.77
N SER A 126 0.39 -0.24 -6.47
CA SER A 126 1.73 0.34 -6.66
C SER A 126 2.82 -0.71 -6.73
N LYS A 127 3.87 -0.44 -7.50
CA LYS A 127 5.08 -1.29 -7.63
C LYS A 127 6.02 -1.21 -6.43
N SER A 128 5.82 -0.23 -5.55
CA SER A 128 6.57 -0.07 -4.30
C SER A 128 5.71 0.65 -3.27
N VAL A 129 5.90 0.36 -2.00
CA VAL A 129 5.20 1.01 -0.88
C VAL A 129 6.21 1.41 0.18
N GLY A 130 6.14 2.67 0.66
CA GLY A 130 7.06 3.22 1.65
C GLY A 130 8.53 3.22 1.20
N GLY A 131 8.81 3.26 -0.12
CA GLY A 131 10.15 3.15 -0.70
C GLY A 131 10.66 1.71 -0.85
N MET A 132 9.89 0.72 -0.40
CA MET A 132 10.22 -0.70 -0.50
C MET A 132 9.81 -1.24 -1.88
N LYS A 133 10.80 -1.47 -2.74
CA LYS A 133 10.56 -2.09 -4.04
C LYS A 133 10.26 -3.58 -3.88
N GLY A 134 9.32 -4.09 -4.67
CA GLY A 134 9.00 -5.51 -4.72
C GLY A 134 8.18 -6.03 -3.55
N ILE A 135 7.86 -5.20 -2.54
CA ILE A 135 7.00 -5.63 -1.44
C ILE A 135 5.60 -6.05 -1.93
N THR A 136 5.11 -5.41 -2.96
CA THR A 136 3.82 -5.71 -3.60
C THR A 136 3.89 -6.89 -4.57
N GLY A 137 5.08 -7.33 -4.93
CA GLY A 137 5.28 -8.44 -5.87
C GLY A 137 5.85 -8.01 -7.22
N LYS A 138 5.83 -8.94 -8.17
CA LYS A 138 6.27 -8.73 -9.56
C LYS A 138 5.05 -8.47 -10.46
N ASN A 139 5.27 -7.80 -11.59
CA ASN A 139 4.25 -7.58 -12.63
C ASN A 139 2.99 -6.87 -12.15
N ILE A 140 3.17 -5.82 -11.35
CA ILE A 140 2.08 -4.98 -10.89
C ILE A 140 1.55 -4.14 -12.05
N LEU A 141 0.27 -4.29 -12.34
CA LEU A 141 -0.49 -3.48 -13.30
C LEU A 141 -1.37 -2.52 -12.52
N LEU A 142 -1.49 -1.30 -12.99
CA LEU A 142 -2.27 -0.26 -12.31
C LEU A 142 -3.68 -0.09 -12.90
N ASP A 143 -4.06 -0.98 -13.82
CA ASP A 143 -5.28 -0.89 -14.64
C ASP A 143 -5.91 -2.26 -14.94
N ASP A 144 -5.57 -3.29 -14.14
CA ASP A 144 -6.08 -4.66 -14.30
C ASP A 144 -7.35 -4.96 -13.46
N GLY A 145 -7.82 -3.96 -12.70
CA GLY A 145 -8.99 -4.10 -11.83
C GLY A 145 -8.71 -4.86 -10.54
N LEU A 146 -7.43 -5.09 -10.20
CA LEU A 146 -7.00 -5.83 -9.03
C LEU A 146 -5.97 -5.05 -8.23
N PHE A 147 -6.07 -5.14 -6.90
CA PHE A 147 -5.06 -4.61 -5.98
C PHE A 147 -4.33 -5.74 -5.27
N GLU A 148 -3.07 -5.50 -4.96
CA GLU A 148 -2.24 -6.41 -4.18
C GLU A 148 -2.61 -6.31 -2.71
N VAL A 149 -2.99 -7.43 -2.11
CA VAL A 149 -3.26 -7.56 -0.67
C VAL A 149 -2.11 -8.30 -0.03
N ILE A 150 -1.54 -7.71 1.02
CA ILE A 150 -0.42 -8.29 1.77
C ILE A 150 -0.75 -8.20 3.25
N LEU A 151 -0.70 -9.34 3.93
CA LEU A 151 -0.97 -9.46 5.35
C LEU A 151 0.22 -10.12 6.03
N VAL A 152 0.70 -9.53 7.09
CA VAL A 152 1.84 -10.04 7.88
C VAL A 152 1.33 -10.58 9.21
N ARG A 153 1.55 -11.87 9.44
CA ARG A 153 1.14 -12.55 10.66
C ARG A 153 1.99 -12.15 11.84
N GLU A 154 1.45 -12.32 13.05
CA GLU A 154 2.18 -12.15 14.29
C GLU A 154 3.30 -13.20 14.41
N ALA A 155 4.54 -12.75 14.60
CA ALA A 155 5.66 -13.63 14.87
C ALA A 155 5.75 -13.93 16.37
N LYS A 156 5.78 -15.21 16.74
CA LYS A 156 5.89 -15.69 18.13
C LYS A 156 7.32 -16.05 18.54
N ASN A 157 8.21 -16.16 17.57
CA ASN A 157 9.60 -16.55 17.78
C ASN A 157 10.54 -15.96 16.70
N PRO A 158 11.87 -15.97 16.91
CA PRO A 158 12.83 -15.40 15.96
C PRO A 158 12.82 -16.06 14.57
N LEU A 159 12.46 -17.35 14.47
CA LEU A 159 12.40 -18.04 13.20
C LEU A 159 11.24 -17.49 12.33
N GLU A 160 10.06 -17.33 12.93
CA GLU A 160 8.91 -16.71 12.25
C GLU A 160 9.22 -15.29 11.81
N LEU A 161 9.96 -14.53 12.61
CA LEU A 161 10.42 -13.20 12.22
C LEU A 161 11.34 -13.23 10.99
N GLN A 162 12.26 -14.20 10.91
CA GLN A 162 13.09 -14.40 9.72
C GLN A 162 12.22 -14.76 8.50
N GLN A 163 11.20 -15.59 8.68
CA GLN A 163 10.24 -15.93 7.62
C GLN A 163 9.45 -14.73 7.13
N ILE A 164 9.07 -13.80 8.01
CA ILE A 164 8.44 -12.52 7.62
C ILE A 164 9.39 -11.72 6.74
N VAL A 165 10.64 -11.52 7.20
CA VAL A 165 11.64 -10.76 6.43
C VAL A 165 11.89 -11.40 5.07
N ALA A 166 12.08 -12.72 5.03
CA ALA A 166 12.25 -13.45 3.79
C ALA A 166 11.02 -13.31 2.88
N GLY A 167 9.82 -13.50 3.42
CA GLY A 167 8.57 -13.38 2.66
C GLY A 167 8.32 -11.99 2.08
N LEU A 168 8.73 -10.92 2.80
CA LEU A 168 8.53 -9.55 2.33
C LEU A 168 9.54 -9.11 1.26
N PHE A 169 10.78 -9.63 1.30
CA PHE A 169 11.90 -9.10 0.50
C PHE A 169 12.58 -10.11 -0.42
N SER A 170 12.29 -11.42 -0.30
CA SER A 170 12.84 -12.44 -1.19
C SER A 170 12.16 -12.43 -2.56
N GLU A 171 12.88 -12.93 -3.56
CA GLU A 171 12.32 -13.08 -4.91
C GLU A 171 11.19 -14.09 -4.99
N HIS A 172 11.20 -15.12 -4.16
CA HIS A 172 10.22 -16.19 -4.16
C HIS A 172 8.95 -15.84 -3.40
N GLN A 173 9.01 -14.85 -2.50
CA GLN A 173 7.87 -14.28 -1.74
C GLN A 173 6.97 -15.28 -1.01
N ASP A 174 7.28 -16.56 -1.05
CA ASP A 174 6.56 -17.60 -0.33
C ASP A 174 6.99 -17.64 1.13
N SER A 175 6.04 -17.41 2.01
CA SER A 175 6.27 -17.48 3.46
C SER A 175 4.95 -17.82 4.15
N PRO A 176 4.95 -18.75 5.10
CA PRO A 176 3.76 -19.04 5.90
C PRO A 176 3.33 -17.87 6.79
N MET A 177 4.22 -16.87 6.94
CA MET A 177 4.00 -15.69 7.77
C MET A 177 3.49 -14.47 6.99
N VAL A 178 3.37 -14.58 5.66
CA VAL A 178 2.91 -13.48 4.80
C VAL A 178 1.89 -14.01 3.80
N ASP A 179 0.63 -13.65 4.00
CA ASP A 179 -0.41 -13.95 3.04
C ASP A 179 -0.38 -12.89 1.92
N ARG A 180 -0.43 -13.34 0.65
CA ARG A 180 -0.42 -12.48 -0.54
C ARG A 180 -1.45 -12.96 -1.54
N PHE A 181 -2.25 -12.05 -2.05
CA PHE A 181 -3.20 -12.32 -3.12
C PHE A 181 -3.59 -11.02 -3.83
N LYS A 182 -4.26 -11.16 -4.97
CA LYS A 182 -4.88 -10.03 -5.68
C LYS A 182 -6.39 -10.06 -5.49
N ALA A 183 -6.99 -8.89 -5.36
CA ALA A 183 -8.41 -8.76 -5.16
C ALA A 183 -8.99 -7.54 -5.87
N SER A 184 -10.18 -7.68 -6.42
CA SER A 184 -11.03 -6.55 -6.82
C SER A 184 -11.89 -6.04 -5.66
N LYS A 185 -12.13 -6.93 -4.67
CA LYS A 185 -12.84 -6.63 -3.43
C LYS A 185 -12.25 -7.43 -2.28
N VAL A 186 -12.07 -6.78 -1.13
CA VAL A 186 -11.64 -7.43 0.11
C VAL A 186 -12.34 -6.82 1.31
N ILE A 187 -12.74 -7.66 2.26
CA ILE A 187 -13.40 -7.27 3.50
C ILE A 187 -12.53 -7.71 4.67
N PHE A 188 -12.26 -6.77 5.57
CA PHE A 188 -11.52 -6.99 6.82
C PHE A 188 -12.49 -6.83 7.99
N GLU A 189 -12.62 -7.86 8.79
CA GLU A 189 -13.41 -7.87 10.04
C GLU A 189 -12.46 -8.10 11.20
N SER A 190 -12.48 -7.26 12.22
CA SER A 190 -11.63 -7.38 13.41
C SER A 190 -12.44 -7.31 14.71
N ASP A 191 -11.93 -7.94 15.76
CA ASP A 191 -12.53 -7.92 17.09
C ASP A 191 -12.45 -6.56 17.79
N LYS A 192 -11.54 -5.68 17.32
CA LYS A 192 -11.30 -4.33 17.86
C LYS A 192 -11.15 -3.33 16.73
N SER A 193 -11.44 -2.08 17.05
CA SER A 193 -11.17 -0.97 16.13
C SER A 193 -9.68 -0.82 15.86
N ILE A 194 -9.34 -0.69 14.59
CA ILE A 194 -7.97 -0.62 14.07
C ILE A 194 -7.82 0.67 13.29
N SER A 195 -6.75 1.41 13.57
CA SER A 195 -6.40 2.62 12.83
C SER A 195 -5.91 2.27 11.43
N TRP A 196 -6.52 2.90 10.44
CA TRP A 196 -6.16 2.77 9.03
C TRP A 196 -5.50 4.03 8.50
N THR A 197 -4.71 3.87 7.46
CA THR A 197 -4.18 4.98 6.67
C THR A 197 -4.52 4.79 5.19
N LEU A 198 -4.82 5.89 4.51
CA LEU A 198 -4.99 5.95 3.06
C LEU A 198 -3.96 6.91 2.48
N ASP A 199 -3.16 6.43 1.55
CA ASP A 199 -2.11 7.21 0.87
C ASP A 199 -1.14 7.92 1.83
N GLY A 200 -0.99 7.37 3.06
CA GLY A 200 -0.14 7.89 4.12
C GLY A 200 -0.82 8.82 5.11
N GLU A 201 -2.11 9.12 4.94
CA GLU A 201 -2.90 9.94 5.85
C GLU A 201 -3.82 9.08 6.72
N TYR A 202 -4.09 9.51 7.96
CA TYR A 202 -5.00 8.83 8.87
C TYR A 202 -6.41 8.73 8.30
N ALA A 203 -7.00 7.56 8.37
CA ALA A 203 -8.27 7.23 7.75
C ALA A 203 -9.29 6.60 8.72
N ASP A 204 -9.25 7.06 9.95
CA ASP A 204 -10.14 6.65 11.06
C ASP A 204 -9.90 5.21 11.56
N ASP A 205 -10.57 4.88 12.65
CA ASP A 205 -10.51 3.58 13.31
C ASP A 205 -11.75 2.75 12.95
N HIS A 206 -11.54 1.54 12.44
CA HIS A 206 -12.61 0.68 11.95
C HIS A 206 -12.51 -0.75 12.49
N GLN A 207 -13.63 -1.40 12.75
CA GLN A 207 -13.74 -2.85 12.99
C GLN A 207 -14.08 -3.61 11.70
N LEU A 208 -14.79 -2.95 10.80
CA LEU A 208 -15.17 -3.46 9.49
C LEU A 208 -14.68 -2.50 8.42
N VAL A 209 -13.86 -3.02 7.52
CA VAL A 209 -13.37 -2.30 6.35
C VAL A 209 -13.67 -3.09 5.09
N GLU A 210 -14.35 -2.45 4.17
CA GLU A 210 -14.59 -2.96 2.83
C GLU A 210 -13.78 -2.14 1.84
N ILE A 211 -12.97 -2.81 1.04
CA ILE A 211 -12.17 -2.18 -0.02
C ILE A 211 -12.60 -2.74 -1.35
N ASP A 212 -13.03 -1.87 -2.24
CA ASP A 212 -13.40 -2.16 -3.62
C ASP A 212 -12.46 -1.45 -4.59
N VAL A 213 -12.23 -2.05 -5.75
CA VAL A 213 -11.50 -1.42 -6.85
C VAL A 213 -12.50 -0.80 -7.83
N CYS A 214 -12.32 0.47 -8.14
CA CYS A 214 -12.95 1.16 -9.25
C CYS A 214 -12.04 1.07 -10.48
N PRO A 215 -12.30 0.16 -11.43
CA PRO A 215 -11.39 -0.05 -12.54
C PRO A 215 -11.35 1.13 -13.50
N LYS A 216 -10.14 1.51 -13.94
CA LYS A 216 -9.94 2.56 -14.96
C LYS A 216 -10.66 3.86 -14.63
N ALA A 217 -10.68 4.22 -13.34
CA ALA A 217 -11.53 5.29 -12.81
C ALA A 217 -10.97 6.68 -13.07
N ILE A 218 -9.66 6.85 -13.16
CA ILE A 218 -8.99 8.14 -13.42
C ILE A 218 -8.13 8.06 -14.68
N ASN A 219 -7.97 9.20 -15.35
CA ASN A 219 -7.07 9.34 -16.48
C ASN A 219 -5.83 10.12 -16.04
N ILE A 220 -4.66 9.45 -15.93
CA ILE A 220 -3.44 10.04 -15.41
C ILE A 220 -2.31 10.01 -16.44
N ILE A 221 -1.54 11.09 -16.53
CA ILE A 221 -0.38 11.19 -17.42
C ILE A 221 0.78 10.39 -16.82
N LYS A 222 1.39 9.55 -17.66
CA LYS A 222 2.52 8.69 -17.27
C LYS A 222 3.77 8.98 -18.08
N GLY A 223 4.93 8.55 -17.56
CA GLY A 223 6.22 8.59 -18.24
C GLY A 223 6.44 7.42 -19.18
#